data_773556ec21da646cde2ce9d6fee39764
#
_entry.id   773556ec21da646cde2ce9d6fee39764
#
_cell.length_a   1.000
_cell.length_b   1.000
_cell.length_c   1.000
_cell.angle_alpha   90.00
_cell.angle_beta   90.00
_cell.angle_gamma   90.00
#
_symmetry.space_group_name_H-M   'P 1'
#
loop_
_entity.id
_entity.type
_entity.pdbx_description
1 polymer ?
#
loop_
_entity_poly.entity_id
_entity_poly.type
_entity_poly.pdbx_seq_one_letter_code
_entity_poly.pdbx_strand_id
1 'polypeptide(L)'
;NTWLLRNQGNELKRGQYTSQVMRLMARLLKYLRQLNPLDVEEAPLTEYLHPQHFDLVIEACLMCASVHMDDLTDLETPSNAIKLGHDIRRACGAKLGLAIRQTNDEHKKEAKDFLKLMDLEWSLRVTKLARLTLNERFFNNRKPLPKPEDLMKLSSYMENQLECLDMNKPYTVTQFDTVSKYTLAKLIMYN
;
A
#
# COMPACT_ATOMS: atom_id res chain seq x y z
N ASN A 1 -14.32 1.08 10.60
CA ASN A 1 -14.42 0.69 9.18
C ASN A 1 -14.99 1.79 8.27
N THR A 2 -15.91 2.62 8.72
CA THR A 2 -16.52 3.73 7.95
C THR A 2 -15.53 4.84 7.57
N TRP A 3 -14.49 5.07 8.37
CA TRP A 3 -13.51 6.11 8.10
C TRP A 3 -12.58 5.76 6.92
N LEU A 4 -12.12 4.50 6.83
CA LEU A 4 -11.33 3.99 5.69
C LEU A 4 -12.12 4.06 4.38
N LEU A 5 -13.43 3.87 4.45
CA LEU A 5 -14.30 3.90 3.28
C LEU A 5 -14.58 5.32 2.75
N ARG A 6 -14.60 6.35 3.60
CA ARG A 6 -14.92 7.73 3.21
C ARG A 6 -13.84 8.44 2.39
N ASN A 7 -12.58 8.08 2.56
CA ASN A 7 -11.43 8.81 2.00
C ASN A 7 -10.89 8.25 0.68
N GLN A 8 -11.58 7.30 0.05
CA GLN A 8 -11.15 6.71 -1.22
C GLN A 8 -12.03 7.23 -2.37
N GLY A 9 -11.44 7.96 -3.29
CA GLY A 9 -12.15 8.66 -4.36
C GLY A 9 -12.82 7.77 -5.43
N ASN A 10 -12.54 6.46 -5.47
CA ASN A 10 -13.14 5.54 -6.45
C ASN A 10 -13.97 4.46 -5.75
N GLU A 11 -15.30 4.57 -5.82
CA GLU A 11 -16.22 3.64 -5.15
C GLU A 11 -16.09 2.19 -5.61
N LEU A 12 -15.85 1.95 -6.90
CA LEU A 12 -15.76 0.60 -7.47
C LEU A 12 -14.55 -0.19 -6.93
N LYS A 13 -13.45 0.50 -6.61
CA LYS A 13 -12.21 -0.15 -6.10
C LYS A 13 -12.10 -0.15 -4.58
N ARG A 14 -12.99 0.57 -3.89
CA ARG A 14 -12.95 0.77 -2.44
C ARG A 14 -13.02 -0.53 -1.66
N GLY A 15 -13.96 -1.40 -2.01
CA GLY A 15 -14.13 -2.71 -1.37
C GLY A 15 -12.92 -3.62 -1.55
N GLN A 16 -12.34 -3.65 -2.74
CA GLN A 16 -11.13 -4.44 -3.03
C GLN A 16 -9.92 -3.94 -2.24
N TYR A 17 -9.71 -2.63 -2.19
CA TYR A 17 -8.62 -2.03 -1.42
C TYR A 17 -8.75 -2.34 0.08
N THR A 18 -9.93 -2.12 0.66
CA THR A 18 -10.19 -2.40 2.08
C THR A 18 -9.96 -3.87 2.40
N SER A 19 -10.43 -4.78 1.53
CA SER A 19 -10.22 -6.22 1.70
C SER A 19 -8.73 -6.60 1.64
N GLN A 20 -7.95 -5.98 0.76
CA GLN A 20 -6.50 -6.22 0.69
C GLN A 20 -5.79 -5.76 1.97
N VAL A 21 -6.09 -4.55 2.45
CA VAL A 21 -5.54 -4.02 3.71
C VAL A 21 -5.88 -4.94 4.88
N MET A 22 -7.14 -5.34 5.02
CA MET A 22 -7.58 -6.22 6.11
C MET A 22 -6.87 -7.57 6.09
N ARG A 23 -6.74 -8.21 4.91
CA ARG A 23 -6.02 -9.49 4.78
C ARG A 23 -4.55 -9.36 5.13
N LEU A 24 -3.90 -8.27 4.71
CA LEU A 24 -2.49 -8.03 4.99
C LEU A 24 -2.26 -7.78 6.49
N MET A 25 -3.11 -6.98 7.13
CA MET A 25 -3.06 -6.74 8.58
C MET A 25 -3.40 -8.00 9.39
N ALA A 26 -4.32 -8.84 8.93
CA ALA A 26 -4.62 -10.12 9.57
C ALA A 26 -3.42 -11.08 9.49
N ARG A 27 -2.69 -11.09 8.35
CA ARG A 27 -1.45 -11.87 8.21
C ARG A 27 -0.37 -11.37 9.16
N LEU A 28 -0.19 -10.06 9.27
CA LEU A 28 0.71 -9.46 10.25
C LEU A 28 0.37 -9.91 11.68
N LEU A 29 -0.89 -9.82 12.08
CA LEU A 29 -1.34 -10.23 13.41
C LEU A 29 -1.09 -11.73 13.65
N LYS A 30 -1.30 -12.57 12.64
CA LYS A 30 -0.98 -14.00 12.72
C LYS A 30 0.51 -14.23 13.05
N TYR A 31 1.42 -13.55 12.35
CA TYR A 31 2.86 -13.69 12.61
C TYR A 31 3.26 -13.10 13.96
N LEU A 32 2.70 -11.97 14.38
CA LEU A 32 2.93 -11.42 15.71
C LEU A 32 2.56 -12.39 16.82
N ARG A 33 1.40 -13.07 16.70
CA ARG A 33 0.96 -14.09 17.66
C ARG A 33 1.85 -15.33 17.65
N GLN A 34 2.42 -15.69 16.50
CA GLN A 34 3.37 -16.81 16.39
C GLN A 34 4.72 -16.49 17.04
N LEU A 35 5.22 -15.27 16.87
CA LEU A 35 6.51 -14.84 17.41
C LEU A 35 6.47 -14.58 18.92
N ASN A 36 5.39 -13.99 19.39
CA ASN A 36 5.19 -13.71 20.81
C ASN A 36 3.71 -13.89 21.17
N PRO A 37 3.30 -15.09 21.57
CA PRO A 37 1.97 -15.29 22.11
C PRO A 37 1.84 -14.52 23.43
N LEU A 38 1.09 -13.42 23.40
CA LEU A 38 0.67 -12.76 24.63
C LEU A 38 -0.28 -13.72 25.39
N ASP A 39 -0.32 -13.63 26.72
CA ASP A 39 -1.13 -14.52 27.57
C ASP A 39 -2.64 -14.49 27.26
N VAL A 40 -3.06 -13.57 26.43
CA VAL A 40 -4.44 -13.47 25.93
C VAL A 40 -4.50 -14.12 24.55
N GLU A 41 -5.18 -15.26 24.47
CA GLU A 41 -5.30 -16.10 23.26
C GLU A 41 -5.77 -15.35 21.99
N GLU A 42 -6.45 -14.21 22.14
CA GLU A 42 -6.92 -13.35 21.07
C GLU A 42 -6.46 -11.89 21.20
N ALA A 43 -5.25 -11.64 21.65
CA ALA A 43 -4.75 -10.26 21.77
C ALA A 43 -4.95 -9.46 20.47
N PRO A 44 -5.57 -8.29 20.52
CA PRO A 44 -5.78 -7.45 19.35
C PRO A 44 -4.45 -6.84 18.90
N LEU A 45 -4.40 -6.38 17.64
CA LEU A 45 -3.20 -5.75 17.08
C LEU A 45 -2.69 -4.57 17.93
N THR A 46 -3.59 -3.84 18.59
CA THR A 46 -3.25 -2.67 19.41
C THR A 46 -2.31 -2.98 20.57
N GLU A 47 -2.36 -4.21 21.09
CA GLU A 47 -1.45 -4.66 22.17
C GLU A 47 -0.02 -4.83 21.66
N TYR A 48 0.15 -5.27 20.43
CA TYR A 48 1.46 -5.37 19.77
C TYR A 48 2.03 -4.02 19.34
N LEU A 49 1.19 -2.96 19.21
CA LEU A 49 1.65 -1.60 18.91
C LEU A 49 2.13 -0.89 20.17
N HIS A 50 3.14 -1.48 20.80
CA HIS A 50 3.84 -0.99 21.97
C HIS A 50 5.34 -0.86 21.67
N PRO A 51 6.06 0.17 22.20
CA PRO A 51 7.48 0.36 21.92
C PRO A 51 8.36 -0.88 22.18
N GLN A 52 8.03 -1.66 23.20
CA GLN A 52 8.75 -2.90 23.55
C GLN A 52 8.62 -3.99 22.46
N HIS A 53 7.56 -3.97 21.68
CA HIS A 53 7.31 -4.94 20.62
C HIS A 53 7.72 -4.44 19.23
N PHE A 54 8.45 -3.31 19.16
CA PHE A 54 8.78 -2.69 17.87
C PHE A 54 9.61 -3.61 16.97
N ASP A 55 10.62 -4.29 17.53
CA ASP A 55 11.44 -5.24 16.78
C ASP A 55 10.63 -6.44 16.29
N LEU A 56 9.72 -6.93 17.12
CA LEU A 56 8.79 -8.00 16.78
C LEU A 56 7.88 -7.60 15.61
N VAL A 57 7.41 -6.35 15.60
CA VAL A 57 6.58 -5.83 14.51
C VAL A 57 7.37 -5.72 13.20
N ILE A 58 8.65 -5.35 13.26
CA ILE A 58 9.53 -5.36 12.08
C ILE A 58 9.69 -6.78 11.54
N GLU A 59 10.02 -7.73 12.38
CA GLU A 59 10.21 -9.14 12.01
C GLU A 59 8.93 -9.71 11.37
N ALA A 60 7.79 -9.57 12.03
CA ALA A 60 6.50 -10.00 11.49
C ALA A 60 6.14 -9.33 10.14
N CYS A 61 6.52 -8.07 9.97
CA CYS A 61 6.34 -7.36 8.71
C CYS A 61 7.19 -7.95 7.58
N LEU A 62 8.46 -8.26 7.85
CA LEU A 62 9.36 -8.89 6.89
C LEU A 62 8.88 -10.31 6.55
N MET A 63 8.42 -11.09 7.53
CA MET A 63 7.78 -12.40 7.29
C MET A 63 6.55 -12.31 6.39
N CYS A 64 5.78 -11.23 6.44
CA CYS A 64 4.66 -11.00 5.53
C CYS A 64 5.09 -10.79 4.06
N ALA A 65 6.34 -10.43 3.83
CA ALA A 65 6.88 -10.10 2.51
C ALA A 65 7.88 -11.14 2.00
N SER A 66 8.45 -11.99 2.87
CA SER A 66 9.48 -12.97 2.54
C SER A 66 8.90 -14.28 2.01
N VAL A 67 9.71 -15.05 1.28
CA VAL A 67 9.39 -16.41 0.81
C VAL A 67 9.58 -17.40 1.94
N HIS A 68 10.71 -17.29 2.65
CA HIS A 68 11.11 -18.17 3.71
C HIS A 68 11.19 -17.43 5.04
N MET A 69 10.71 -18.08 6.10
CA MET A 69 10.78 -17.50 7.44
C MET A 69 12.22 -17.39 7.97
N ASP A 70 13.13 -18.21 7.46
CA ASP A 70 14.55 -18.25 7.88
C ASP A 70 15.40 -17.19 7.16
N ASP A 71 14.92 -16.64 6.03
CA ASP A 71 15.60 -15.56 5.31
C ASP A 71 14.65 -14.37 5.06
N LEU A 72 14.72 -13.41 5.98
CA LEU A 72 13.92 -12.17 5.91
C LEU A 72 14.50 -11.13 4.93
N THR A 73 15.62 -11.42 4.30
CA THR A 73 16.21 -10.56 3.26
C THR A 73 15.71 -10.91 1.86
N ASP A 74 15.25 -12.16 1.64
CA ASP A 74 14.61 -12.57 0.38
C ASP A 74 13.12 -12.23 0.38
N LEU A 75 12.81 -11.03 -0.11
CA LEU A 75 11.44 -10.52 -0.18
C LEU A 75 10.75 -10.94 -1.48
N GLU A 76 9.80 -11.88 -1.43
CA GLU A 76 8.95 -12.23 -2.56
C GLU A 76 8.01 -11.06 -2.93
N THR A 77 7.43 -10.43 -1.93
CA THR A 77 6.44 -9.36 -2.10
C THR A 77 6.85 -8.07 -1.38
N PRO A 78 7.95 -7.40 -1.79
CA PRO A 78 8.49 -6.25 -1.08
C PRO A 78 7.50 -5.08 -0.97
N SER A 79 6.57 -4.95 -1.91
CA SER A 79 5.49 -3.96 -1.84
C SER A 79 4.55 -4.16 -0.63
N ASN A 80 4.43 -5.39 -0.09
CA ASN A 80 3.64 -5.65 1.11
C ASN A 80 4.30 -5.06 2.35
N ALA A 81 5.63 -5.14 2.47
CA ALA A 81 6.37 -4.51 3.57
C ALA A 81 6.18 -2.97 3.58
N ILE A 82 6.22 -2.34 2.40
CA ILE A 82 5.98 -0.89 2.28
C ILE A 82 4.53 -0.54 2.68
N LYS A 83 3.54 -1.30 2.19
CA LYS A 83 2.12 -1.09 2.53
C LYS A 83 1.87 -1.27 4.02
N LEU A 84 2.44 -2.32 4.63
CA LEU A 84 2.33 -2.55 6.06
C LEU A 84 2.86 -1.39 6.89
N GLY A 85 3.98 -0.78 6.51
CA GLY A 85 4.48 0.41 7.18
C GLY A 85 3.46 1.56 7.25
N HIS A 86 2.73 1.79 6.15
CA HIS A 86 1.66 2.79 6.12
C HIS A 86 0.45 2.38 6.98
N ASP A 87 0.07 1.11 6.93
CA ASP A 87 -1.12 0.63 7.63
C ASP A 87 -0.88 0.49 9.14
N ILE A 88 0.32 0.06 9.57
CA ILE A 88 0.75 0.06 10.98
C ILE A 88 0.75 1.49 11.54
N ARG A 89 1.29 2.46 10.79
CA ARG A 89 1.27 3.88 11.19
C ARG A 89 -0.16 4.40 11.37
N ARG A 90 -1.09 4.04 10.48
CA ARG A 90 -2.51 4.38 10.61
C ARG A 90 -3.15 3.73 11.84
N ALA A 91 -2.86 2.45 12.10
CA ALA A 91 -3.37 1.72 13.26
C ALA A 91 -2.88 2.34 14.56
N CYS A 92 -1.58 2.68 14.64
CA CYS A 92 -1.00 3.36 15.79
C CYS A 92 -1.57 4.77 15.96
N GLY A 93 -1.79 5.52 14.87
CA GLY A 93 -2.49 6.80 14.91
C GLY A 93 -3.93 6.69 15.44
N ALA A 94 -4.64 5.61 15.11
CA ALA A 94 -5.96 5.33 15.66
C ALA A 94 -5.91 5.00 17.16
N LYS A 95 -4.90 4.21 17.63
CA LYS A 95 -4.64 3.95 19.07
C LYS A 95 -4.39 5.26 19.79
N LEU A 96 -3.52 6.13 19.24
CA LEU A 96 -3.24 7.45 19.80
C LEU A 96 -4.50 8.32 19.90
N GLY A 97 -5.27 8.39 18.82
CA GLY A 97 -6.51 9.17 18.81
C GLY A 97 -7.56 8.67 19.82
N LEU A 98 -7.63 7.36 20.06
CA LEU A 98 -8.48 6.78 21.09
C LEU A 98 -7.97 7.15 22.49
N ALA A 99 -6.67 7.00 22.75
CA ALA A 99 -6.05 7.34 24.03
C ALA A 99 -6.23 8.83 24.40
N ILE A 100 -6.15 9.72 23.42
CA ILE A 100 -6.42 11.16 23.62
C ILE A 100 -7.86 11.40 24.05
N ARG A 101 -8.84 10.75 23.38
CA ARG A 101 -10.27 10.90 23.72
C ARG A 101 -10.61 10.32 25.09
N GLN A 102 -9.91 9.27 25.51
CA GLN A 102 -10.10 8.62 26.81
C GLN A 102 -9.25 9.24 27.92
N THR A 103 -8.46 10.29 27.63
CA THR A 103 -7.52 10.89 28.58
C THR A 103 -6.57 9.87 29.24
N ASN A 104 -6.20 8.82 28.49
CA ASN A 104 -5.27 7.80 28.94
C ASN A 104 -3.83 8.21 28.53
N ASP A 105 -3.09 8.82 29.47
CA ASP A 105 -1.76 9.35 29.20
C ASP A 105 -0.72 8.26 28.99
N GLU A 106 -0.89 7.07 29.55
CA GLU A 106 0.00 5.92 29.36
C GLU A 106 -0.08 5.41 27.91
N HIS A 107 -1.27 5.03 27.47
CA HIS A 107 -1.46 4.59 26.08
C HIS A 107 -1.13 5.66 25.05
N LYS A 108 -1.33 6.95 25.40
CA LYS A 108 -0.95 8.08 24.56
C LYS A 108 0.57 8.19 24.41
N LYS A 109 1.32 7.98 25.50
CA LYS A 109 2.79 7.98 25.50
C LYS A 109 3.31 6.80 24.68
N GLU A 110 2.84 5.58 24.95
CA GLU A 110 3.21 4.38 24.20
C GLU A 110 3.04 4.56 22.68
N ALA A 111 1.86 5.02 22.25
CA ALA A 111 1.57 5.22 20.83
C ALA A 111 2.47 6.29 20.20
N LYS A 112 2.79 7.37 20.92
CA LYS A 112 3.73 8.39 20.46
C LYS A 112 5.15 7.85 20.34
N ASP A 113 5.62 7.11 21.34
CA ASP A 113 6.95 6.53 21.34
C ASP A 113 7.10 5.48 20.24
N PHE A 114 6.07 4.67 20.01
CA PHE A 114 6.04 3.73 18.87
C PHE A 114 6.12 4.45 17.51
N LEU A 115 5.35 5.52 17.31
CA LEU A 115 5.41 6.32 16.08
C LEU A 115 6.79 6.95 15.89
N LYS A 116 7.43 7.40 16.98
CA LYS A 116 8.79 7.94 16.94
C LYS A 116 9.81 6.87 16.52
N LEU A 117 9.71 5.64 17.01
CA LEU A 117 10.53 4.52 16.54
C LEU A 117 10.29 4.23 15.05
N MET A 118 9.06 4.29 14.59
CA MET A 118 8.77 4.17 13.15
C MET A 118 9.44 5.27 12.32
N ASP A 119 9.53 6.50 12.83
CA ASP A 119 10.19 7.60 12.12
C ASP A 119 11.72 7.43 12.10
N LEU A 120 12.30 6.92 13.17
CA LEU A 120 13.74 6.74 13.31
C LEU A 120 14.28 5.51 12.56
N GLU A 121 13.61 4.37 12.65
CA GLU A 121 14.20 3.09 12.28
C GLU A 121 13.52 2.38 11.11
N TRP A 122 12.20 2.57 10.91
CA TRP A 122 11.45 1.81 9.91
C TRP A 122 12.00 1.96 8.49
N SER A 123 12.43 3.16 8.15
CA SER A 123 12.97 3.42 6.81
C SER A 123 14.24 2.62 6.53
N LEU A 124 15.11 2.50 7.51
CA LEU A 124 16.38 1.77 7.37
C LEU A 124 16.18 0.25 7.39
N ARG A 125 15.31 -0.24 8.29
CA ARG A 125 15.17 -1.68 8.57
C ARG A 125 14.20 -2.39 7.62
N VAL A 126 13.20 -1.68 7.09
CA VAL A 126 12.14 -2.28 6.26
C VAL A 126 12.06 -1.64 4.88
N THR A 127 11.86 -0.29 4.82
CA THR A 127 11.57 0.36 3.54
C THR A 127 12.76 0.32 2.58
N LYS A 128 13.99 0.49 3.08
CA LYS A 128 15.21 0.45 2.27
C LYS A 128 15.39 -0.92 1.63
N LEU A 129 15.25 -1.99 2.42
CA LEU A 129 15.35 -3.37 1.93
C LEU A 129 14.30 -3.64 0.84
N ALA A 130 13.04 -3.31 1.11
CA ALA A 130 11.98 -3.50 0.15
C ALA A 130 12.17 -2.72 -1.16
N ARG A 131 12.68 -1.49 -1.07
CA ARG A 131 12.98 -0.67 -2.27
C ARG A 131 14.17 -1.20 -3.06
N LEU A 132 15.22 -1.71 -2.39
CA LEU A 132 16.36 -2.34 -3.08
C LEU A 132 15.89 -3.53 -3.90
N THR A 133 15.13 -4.45 -3.32
CA THR A 133 14.57 -5.61 -4.03
C THR A 133 13.67 -5.19 -5.21
N LEU A 134 12.84 -4.15 -5.04
CA LEU A 134 12.02 -3.63 -6.15
C LEU A 134 12.86 -3.03 -7.28
N ASN A 135 13.92 -2.29 -6.95
CA ASN A 135 14.83 -1.70 -7.94
C ASN A 135 15.59 -2.78 -8.70
N GLU A 136 16.13 -3.78 -8.02
CA GLU A 136 16.81 -4.93 -8.65
C GLU A 136 15.88 -5.64 -9.63
N ARG A 137 14.63 -5.90 -9.24
CA ARG A 137 13.63 -6.50 -10.13
C ARG A 137 13.29 -5.59 -11.31
N PHE A 138 13.22 -4.29 -11.10
CA PHE A 138 12.97 -3.32 -12.17
C PHE A 138 14.12 -3.32 -13.20
N PHE A 139 15.37 -3.31 -12.76
CA PHE A 139 16.55 -3.34 -13.66
C PHE A 139 16.67 -4.68 -14.40
N ASN A 140 16.34 -5.79 -13.74
CA ASN A 140 16.43 -7.11 -14.33
C ASN A 140 15.24 -7.45 -15.24
N ASN A 141 14.14 -6.72 -15.13
CA ASN A 141 12.96 -6.93 -15.96
C ASN A 141 13.05 -6.15 -17.28
N ARG A 142 13.62 -6.79 -18.29
CA ARG A 142 13.66 -6.24 -19.66
C ARG A 142 12.24 -6.26 -20.22
N LYS A 143 11.57 -5.11 -20.16
CA LYS A 143 10.30 -4.93 -20.88
C LYS A 143 10.60 -4.82 -22.38
N PRO A 144 10.05 -5.70 -23.20
CA PRO A 144 10.17 -5.52 -24.65
C PRO A 144 9.50 -4.19 -25.02
N LEU A 145 10.17 -3.40 -25.85
CA LEU A 145 9.56 -2.21 -26.42
C LEU A 145 8.39 -2.64 -27.33
N PRO A 146 7.30 -1.89 -27.36
CA PRO A 146 6.22 -2.14 -28.29
C PRO A 146 6.73 -2.06 -29.73
N LYS A 147 6.21 -2.94 -30.59
CA LYS A 147 6.57 -2.91 -32.01
C LYS A 147 5.93 -1.69 -32.68
N PRO A 148 6.58 -1.11 -33.72
CA PRO A 148 6.00 0.03 -34.45
C PRO A 148 4.56 -0.23 -34.91
N GLU A 149 4.27 -1.48 -35.37
CA GLU A 149 2.95 -1.86 -35.84
C GLU A 149 1.90 -1.80 -34.72
N ASP A 150 2.27 -2.15 -33.48
CA ASP A 150 1.39 -2.10 -32.33
C ASP A 150 1.08 -0.65 -31.92
N LEU A 151 2.09 0.24 -32.04
CA LEU A 151 1.92 1.67 -31.81
C LEU A 151 0.99 2.31 -32.86
N MET A 152 1.15 1.92 -34.14
CA MET A 152 0.27 2.38 -35.22
C MET A 152 -1.18 1.92 -35.01
N LYS A 153 -1.40 0.66 -34.65
CA LYS A 153 -2.73 0.14 -34.31
C LYS A 153 -3.37 0.88 -33.15
N LEU A 154 -2.58 1.15 -32.10
CA LEU A 154 -3.06 1.89 -30.93
C LEU A 154 -3.40 3.34 -31.32
N SER A 155 -2.57 4.01 -32.11
CA SER A 155 -2.86 5.37 -32.61
C SER A 155 -4.15 5.42 -33.40
N SER A 156 -4.30 4.54 -34.40
CA SER A 156 -5.52 4.46 -35.20
C SER A 156 -6.76 4.16 -34.36
N TYR A 157 -6.63 3.25 -33.40
CA TYR A 157 -7.75 2.97 -32.47
C TYR A 157 -8.17 4.22 -31.67
N MET A 158 -7.19 4.95 -31.11
CA MET A 158 -7.47 6.16 -30.35
C MET A 158 -8.10 7.27 -31.22
N GLU A 159 -7.63 7.41 -32.45
CA GLU A 159 -8.18 8.37 -33.43
C GLU A 159 -9.65 8.05 -33.74
N ASN A 160 -9.94 6.81 -34.09
CA ASN A 160 -11.33 6.36 -34.36
C ASN A 160 -12.26 6.59 -33.15
N GLN A 161 -11.76 6.39 -31.91
CA GLN A 161 -12.56 6.64 -30.72
C GLN A 161 -12.79 8.14 -30.44
N LEU A 162 -11.84 8.99 -30.79
CA LEU A 162 -12.00 10.44 -30.67
C LEU A 162 -12.89 11.03 -31.75
N GLU A 163 -12.82 10.53 -32.99
CA GLU A 163 -13.68 10.93 -34.10
C GLU A 163 -15.17 10.61 -33.88
N CYS A 164 -15.45 9.54 -33.09
CA CYS A 164 -16.83 9.21 -32.71
C CYS A 164 -17.46 10.20 -31.72
N LEU A 165 -16.69 11.18 -31.20
CA LEU A 165 -17.19 12.18 -30.26
C LEU A 165 -17.58 13.46 -30.96
N ASP A 166 -18.82 13.91 -30.76
CA ASP A 166 -19.30 15.18 -31.28
C ASP A 166 -18.72 16.34 -30.46
N MET A 167 -17.71 16.99 -30.99
CA MET A 167 -17.00 18.12 -30.36
C MET A 167 -17.87 19.36 -30.13
N ASN A 168 -19.06 19.41 -30.74
CA ASN A 168 -19.96 20.56 -30.62
C ASN A 168 -20.97 20.41 -29.47
N LYS A 169 -20.99 19.27 -28.79
CA LYS A 169 -21.86 19.01 -27.64
C LYS A 169 -21.09 18.98 -26.33
N PRO A 170 -21.72 19.38 -25.21
CA PRO A 170 -21.08 19.23 -23.90
C PRO A 170 -20.82 17.77 -23.60
N TYR A 171 -19.59 17.45 -23.15
CA TYR A 171 -19.21 16.09 -22.79
C TYR A 171 -19.89 15.62 -21.51
N THR A 172 -20.33 14.38 -21.52
CA THR A 172 -20.63 13.66 -20.27
C THR A 172 -19.34 13.38 -19.52
N VAL A 173 -19.43 13.10 -18.20
CA VAL A 173 -18.28 12.74 -17.36
C VAL A 173 -17.51 11.56 -17.95
N THR A 174 -18.21 10.56 -18.48
CA THR A 174 -17.61 9.38 -19.10
C THR A 174 -16.87 9.73 -20.39
N GLN A 175 -17.43 10.59 -21.24
CA GLN A 175 -16.78 11.05 -22.46
C GLN A 175 -15.54 11.89 -22.16
N PHE A 176 -15.62 12.79 -21.17
CA PHE A 176 -14.47 13.58 -20.72
C PHE A 176 -13.33 12.67 -20.20
N ASP A 177 -13.64 11.65 -19.39
CA ASP A 177 -12.66 10.67 -18.92
C ASP A 177 -12.00 9.92 -20.09
N THR A 178 -12.79 9.55 -21.10
CA THR A 178 -12.30 8.88 -22.31
C THR A 178 -11.36 9.78 -23.12
N VAL A 179 -11.75 11.01 -23.39
CA VAL A 179 -10.92 12.00 -24.10
C VAL A 179 -9.60 12.22 -23.35
N SER A 180 -9.67 12.42 -22.03
CA SER A 180 -8.50 12.66 -21.19
C SER A 180 -7.51 11.49 -21.25
N LYS A 181 -8.01 10.25 -21.21
CA LYS A 181 -7.17 9.02 -21.31
C LYS A 181 -6.48 8.93 -22.66
N TYR A 182 -7.20 9.13 -23.76
CA TYR A 182 -6.60 9.03 -25.10
C TYR A 182 -5.64 10.17 -25.40
N THR A 183 -5.94 11.38 -24.94
CA THR A 183 -5.03 12.53 -25.08
C THR A 183 -3.73 12.29 -24.31
N LEU A 184 -3.83 11.78 -23.04
CA LEU A 184 -2.66 11.43 -22.27
C LEU A 184 -1.84 10.31 -22.91
N ALA A 185 -2.51 9.28 -23.45
CA ALA A 185 -1.84 8.18 -24.14
C ALA A 185 -1.08 8.67 -25.39
N LYS A 186 -1.68 9.56 -26.19
CA LYS A 186 -1.00 10.21 -27.34
C LYS A 186 0.21 11.03 -26.88
N LEU A 187 0.09 11.84 -25.85
CA LEU A 187 1.22 12.60 -25.31
C LEU A 187 2.40 11.70 -24.90
N ILE A 188 2.10 10.56 -24.28
CA ILE A 188 3.14 9.58 -23.87
C ILE A 188 3.78 8.90 -25.09
N MET A 189 3.02 8.66 -26.17
CA MET A 189 3.56 8.03 -27.40
C MET A 189 4.48 8.97 -28.19
N TYR A 190 4.30 10.28 -28.13
CA TYR A 190 5.05 11.26 -28.91
C TYR A 190 6.18 11.97 -28.13
N ASN A 191 6.36 11.66 -26.84
CA ASN A 191 7.48 12.11 -26.02
C ASN A 191 8.42 10.96 -25.67
#